data_76a81991a966047c737b258541a64847
#
_entry.id   76a81991a966047c737b258541a64847
#
_cell.length_a   1.000
_cell.length_b   1.000
_cell.length_c   1.000
_cell.angle_alpha   90.00
_cell.angle_beta   90.00
_cell.angle_gamma   90.00
#
_symmetry.space_group_name_H-M   'P 1'
#
loop_
_entity.id
_entity.type
_entity.pdbx_description
1 polymer ?
#
loop_
_entity_poly.entity_id
_entity_poly.type
_entity_poly.pdbx_seq_one_letter_code
_entity_poly.pdbx_strand_id
1 'polypeptide(L)'
;MKPSPSTLAVRASGARAALWWAPLFIALAFYAAQGRAQGAPQAVPGAGKVVFVSGPAELVAADGSRRAVAAGTEIRQGEQIATGADGYVHLRMVDNAFVAVRPDSRLAIEVYEYDAARPAASKIKLQLFAGNARTVSGKGGEAARQNYRFNTPMAAIGLRGTDYTVVSGAEATRVSVSRGAVAVTPLGEGCSAAALGPCATPATRELNAGLSHAYLEVSPRNRVPVLVRPEQDPQGGAGQNPANRPQEPNAENKSELKLASAKEAVNQVAADKIAAGLAIGASTGTPIPARVNELVWGRWSNGVGELYTADRDVYVGNDMFALFGPKIGNIALPSQGAFSFGLAGSEAYAVNNGVVSPAQVKGGSFSVDFNQRTFNTALSVAHAGGLEQMSAQGSVQHQGFMFSDPSRSSMNVSGVVGNGGTEAAYLFDKALASGGLLGAVRWVR
;
A
#
# COMPACT_ATOMS: atom_id res chain seq x y z
N MET A 1 111.28 14.22 31.77
CA MET A 1 111.54 15.40 30.95
C MET A 1 110.37 15.72 30.07
N LYS A 2 109.75 16.88 30.25
CA LYS A 2 108.82 17.54 29.39
C LYS A 2 109.33 17.76 28.00
N PRO A 3 108.54 17.95 26.91
CA PRO A 3 107.65 19.13 26.86
C PRO A 3 106.29 18.88 26.19
N SER A 4 105.38 19.77 26.55
CA SER A 4 104.20 20.24 25.80
C SER A 4 104.58 20.90 24.48
N PRO A 5 103.77 21.41 23.63
CA PRO A 5 102.29 21.57 23.48
C PRO A 5 101.82 21.65 22.00
N SER A 6 100.67 21.98 21.76
CA SER A 6 100.21 23.15 20.97
C SER A 6 98.73 23.00 20.53
N THR A 7 98.00 23.90 21.03
CA THR A 7 96.64 24.20 20.63
C THR A 7 96.51 24.68 19.21
N LEU A 8 95.62 24.14 18.44
CA LEU A 8 95.10 24.78 17.24
C LEU A 8 93.55 24.84 17.32
N ALA A 9 93.09 26.02 17.55
CA ALA A 9 91.65 26.34 17.50
C ALA A 9 91.19 26.36 16.03
N VAL A 10 90.22 25.52 15.73
CA VAL A 10 89.45 25.64 14.50
C VAL A 10 88.10 26.23 14.83
N ARG A 11 87.87 27.44 14.34
CA ARG A 11 86.57 28.15 14.38
C ARG A 11 85.58 27.35 13.56
N ALA A 12 84.54 26.84 14.20
CA ALA A 12 83.37 26.40 13.56
C ALA A 12 82.40 27.60 13.44
N SER A 13 82.33 28.14 12.24
CA SER A 13 81.32 29.11 11.85
C SER A 13 80.26 28.40 11.00
N GLY A 14 79.00 28.52 11.36
CA GLY A 14 77.90 28.43 10.42
C GLY A 14 77.09 27.15 10.35
N ALA A 15 76.33 26.82 11.40
CA ALA A 15 75.21 25.87 11.27
C ALA A 15 74.03 26.25 12.21
N ARG A 16 73.58 27.47 12.17
CA ARG A 16 72.43 27.94 12.97
C ARG A 16 71.21 28.34 12.13
N ALA A 17 71.25 28.18 10.82
CA ALA A 17 70.15 28.59 9.91
C ALA A 17 69.20 27.46 9.47
N ALA A 18 69.45 26.16 9.77
CA ALA A 18 68.65 25.04 9.27
C ALA A 18 67.56 24.51 10.24
N LEU A 19 67.51 24.99 11.51
CA LEU A 19 66.59 24.45 12.51
C LEU A 19 65.26 25.21 12.65
N TRP A 20 65.09 26.32 11.95
CA TRP A 20 63.85 27.12 12.05
C TRP A 20 62.79 26.81 10.99
N TRP A 21 63.09 26.00 10.02
CA TRP A 21 62.16 25.65 8.94
C TRP A 21 61.51 24.25 9.11
N ALA A 22 62.03 23.43 9.99
CA ALA A 22 61.48 22.10 10.25
C ALA A 22 60.03 22.12 10.85
N PRO A 23 59.63 23.01 11.78
CA PRO A 23 58.27 23.03 12.29
C PRO A 23 57.23 23.50 11.24
N LEU A 24 57.62 24.31 10.24
CA LEU A 24 56.70 24.83 9.24
C LEU A 24 56.30 23.75 8.23
N PHE A 25 57.17 22.84 7.86
CA PHE A 25 56.88 21.71 6.95
C PHE A 25 56.03 20.62 7.65
N ILE A 26 56.24 20.37 8.95
CA ILE A 26 55.44 19.43 9.72
C ILE A 26 54.02 19.99 9.95
N ALA A 27 53.87 21.29 10.17
CA ALA A 27 52.55 21.93 10.30
C ALA A 27 51.77 21.92 8.96
N LEU A 28 52.41 22.12 7.81
CA LEU A 28 51.79 22.04 6.51
C LEU A 28 51.36 20.57 6.15
N ALA A 29 52.17 19.60 6.54
CA ALA A 29 51.83 18.19 6.32
C ALA A 29 50.64 17.71 7.19
N PHE A 30 50.49 18.23 8.41
CA PHE A 30 49.35 17.97 9.26
C PHE A 30 48.07 18.66 8.75
N TYR A 31 48.17 19.86 8.16
CA TYR A 31 47.00 20.55 7.56
C TYR A 31 46.52 19.88 6.26
N ALA A 32 47.40 19.27 5.48
CA ALA A 32 47.04 18.54 4.28
C ALA A 32 46.39 17.16 4.55
N ALA A 33 46.61 16.58 5.75
CA ALA A 33 46.01 15.29 6.15
C ALA A 33 44.59 15.40 6.73
N GLN A 34 44.14 16.60 7.10
CA GLN A 34 42.78 16.81 7.62
C GLN A 34 41.71 17.03 6.55
N GLY A 35 42.09 17.05 5.28
CA GLY A 35 41.23 17.47 4.19
C GLY A 35 40.53 16.36 3.39
N ARG A 36 40.34 15.14 3.91
CA ARG A 36 39.55 14.09 3.20
C ARG A 36 39.00 13.01 4.11
N ALA A 37 38.28 13.40 5.13
CA ALA A 37 37.21 12.57 5.61
C ALA A 37 35.97 12.88 4.73
N GLN A 38 36.00 12.42 3.48
CA GLN A 38 34.77 12.25 2.71
C GLN A 38 33.96 11.21 3.48
N GLY A 39 32.94 11.69 4.22
CA GLY A 39 32.02 10.82 4.91
C GLY A 39 31.54 9.75 3.93
N ALA A 40 31.72 8.49 4.29
CA ALA A 40 31.10 7.40 3.53
C ALA A 40 29.64 7.77 3.29
N PRO A 41 29.09 7.55 2.08
CA PRO A 41 27.70 7.85 1.81
C PRO A 41 26.85 7.13 2.86
N GLN A 42 26.17 7.91 3.70
CA GLN A 42 25.27 7.34 4.71
C GLN A 42 24.22 6.53 3.95
N ALA A 43 24.15 5.23 4.25
CA ALA A 43 23.16 4.36 3.65
C ALA A 43 21.77 4.93 3.97
N VAL A 44 21.02 5.30 2.93
CA VAL A 44 19.64 5.81 3.09
C VAL A 44 18.81 4.70 3.72
N PRO A 45 18.16 4.94 4.87
CA PRO A 45 17.38 3.91 5.54
C PRO A 45 16.30 3.33 4.64
N GLY A 46 16.09 2.00 4.70
CA GLY A 46 14.99 1.35 4.03
C GLY A 46 13.66 1.83 4.62
N ALA A 47 12.73 2.24 3.78
CA ALA A 47 11.39 2.67 4.18
C ALA A 47 10.38 1.52 4.19
N GLY A 48 10.61 0.49 3.35
CA GLY A 48 9.70 -0.64 3.22
C GLY A 48 10.10 -1.60 2.11
N LYS A 49 9.19 -2.51 1.79
CA LYS A 49 9.34 -3.49 0.70
C LYS A 49 8.08 -3.58 -0.13
N VAL A 50 8.24 -3.84 -1.42
CA VAL A 50 7.16 -4.25 -2.30
C VAL A 50 6.74 -5.66 -1.91
N VAL A 51 5.48 -5.84 -1.55
CA VAL A 51 4.90 -7.16 -1.24
C VAL A 51 4.09 -7.72 -2.39
N PHE A 52 3.66 -6.86 -3.30
CA PHE A 52 2.90 -7.23 -4.49
C PHE A 52 3.16 -6.22 -5.61
N VAL A 53 3.26 -6.69 -6.84
CA VAL A 53 3.25 -5.89 -8.07
C VAL A 53 2.49 -6.65 -9.16
N SER A 54 1.66 -5.94 -9.89
CA SER A 54 0.99 -6.43 -11.10
C SER A 54 1.03 -5.33 -12.14
N GLY A 55 1.23 -5.71 -13.41
CA GLY A 55 1.40 -4.74 -14.48
C GLY A 55 2.69 -3.93 -14.42
N PRO A 56 2.86 -2.95 -15.31
CA PRO A 56 4.07 -2.14 -15.39
C PRO A 56 4.19 -1.18 -14.22
N ALA A 57 5.33 -1.28 -13.50
CA ALA A 57 5.67 -0.37 -12.42
C ALA A 57 7.18 -0.14 -12.35
N GLU A 58 7.58 1.08 -12.08
CA GLU A 58 8.97 1.51 -11.96
C GLU A 58 9.22 2.19 -10.63
N LEU A 59 10.42 2.01 -10.11
CA LEU A 59 10.98 2.79 -9.03
C LEU A 59 11.89 3.86 -9.63
N VAL A 60 11.67 5.11 -9.27
CA VAL A 60 12.46 6.26 -9.67
C VAL A 60 13.24 6.74 -8.46
N ALA A 61 14.56 6.64 -8.51
CA ALA A 61 15.44 7.12 -7.45
C ALA A 61 15.60 8.65 -7.47
N ALA A 62 16.19 9.20 -6.42
CA ALA A 62 16.39 10.65 -6.29
C ALA A 62 17.29 11.25 -7.39
N ASP A 63 18.20 10.45 -7.96
CA ASP A 63 19.06 10.83 -9.09
C ASP A 63 18.35 10.72 -10.46
N GLY A 64 17.07 10.33 -10.48
CA GLY A 64 16.27 10.13 -11.69
C GLY A 64 16.48 8.77 -12.36
N SER A 65 17.34 7.90 -11.85
CA SER A 65 17.49 6.54 -12.36
C SER A 65 16.21 5.73 -12.14
N ARG A 66 15.88 4.87 -13.12
CA ARG A 66 14.66 4.07 -13.10
C ARG A 66 15.00 2.59 -13.10
N ARG A 67 14.24 1.83 -12.33
CA ARG A 67 14.33 0.36 -12.30
C ARG A 67 12.95 -0.26 -12.20
N ALA A 68 12.77 -1.40 -12.83
CA ALA A 68 11.52 -2.16 -12.73
C ALA A 68 11.28 -2.59 -11.28
N VAL A 69 10.02 -2.60 -10.86
CA VAL A 69 9.58 -3.05 -9.54
C VAL A 69 9.22 -4.52 -9.60
N ALA A 70 9.68 -5.28 -8.62
CA ALA A 70 9.30 -6.67 -8.40
C ALA A 70 8.93 -6.89 -6.92
N ALA A 71 8.20 -7.97 -6.62
CA ALA A 71 7.98 -8.35 -5.23
C ALA A 71 9.32 -8.59 -4.52
N GLY A 72 9.46 -8.11 -3.28
CA GLY A 72 10.71 -8.10 -2.53
C GLY A 72 11.60 -6.88 -2.78
N THR A 73 11.33 -6.04 -3.79
CA THR A 73 12.09 -4.80 -4.03
C THR A 73 12.04 -3.91 -2.79
N GLU A 74 13.20 -3.53 -2.29
CA GLU A 74 13.30 -2.56 -1.18
C GLU A 74 13.02 -1.14 -1.69
N ILE A 75 12.25 -0.41 -0.90
CA ILE A 75 11.93 1.00 -1.13
C ILE A 75 12.67 1.83 -0.08
N ARG A 76 13.28 2.92 -0.52
CA ARG A 76 14.03 3.82 0.34
C ARG A 76 13.39 5.21 0.39
N GLN A 77 13.72 5.95 1.41
CA GLN A 77 13.39 7.37 1.47
C GLN A 77 14.00 8.11 0.26
N GLY A 78 13.25 9.03 -0.32
CA GLY A 78 13.61 9.77 -1.53
C GLY A 78 13.22 9.08 -2.84
N GLU A 79 12.79 7.81 -2.82
CA GLU A 79 12.37 7.10 -4.01
C GLU A 79 10.88 7.32 -4.33
N GLN A 80 10.53 7.20 -5.60
CA GLN A 80 9.16 7.31 -6.10
C GLN A 80 8.75 6.01 -6.80
N ILE A 81 7.48 5.66 -6.65
CA ILE A 81 6.85 4.57 -7.40
C ILE A 81 6.00 5.21 -8.49
N ALA A 82 6.20 4.76 -9.71
CA ALA A 82 5.36 5.11 -10.87
C ALA A 82 4.72 3.83 -11.42
N THR A 83 3.40 3.83 -11.55
CA THR A 83 2.62 2.72 -12.11
C THR A 83 2.06 3.12 -13.47
N GLY A 84 2.04 2.19 -14.41
CA GLY A 84 1.33 2.36 -15.70
C GLY A 84 -0.17 2.10 -15.58
N ALA A 85 -0.87 2.12 -16.72
CA ALA A 85 -2.33 1.99 -16.81
C ALA A 85 -2.92 0.70 -16.17
N ASP A 86 -2.14 -0.38 -16.14
CA ASP A 86 -2.51 -1.65 -15.48
C ASP A 86 -1.59 -1.96 -14.28
N GLY A 87 -0.86 -0.95 -13.79
CA GLY A 87 0.15 -1.11 -12.75
C GLY A 87 -0.44 -1.04 -11.35
N TYR A 88 -0.24 -2.07 -10.54
CA TYR A 88 -0.57 -2.09 -9.11
C TYR A 88 0.66 -2.42 -8.29
N VAL A 89 0.93 -1.68 -7.24
CA VAL A 89 2.03 -1.94 -6.32
C VAL A 89 1.54 -1.87 -4.88
N HIS A 90 1.78 -2.92 -4.10
CA HIS A 90 1.52 -2.91 -2.66
C HIS A 90 2.83 -2.90 -1.89
N LEU A 91 2.92 -2.02 -0.91
CA LEU A 91 4.07 -1.85 -0.05
C LEU A 91 3.73 -2.27 1.38
N ARG A 92 4.67 -2.93 2.02
CA ARG A 92 4.74 -3.07 3.46
C ARG A 92 5.88 -2.19 3.96
N MET A 93 5.52 -1.18 4.73
CA MET A 93 6.50 -0.27 5.31
C MET A 93 7.16 -0.86 6.57
N VAL A 94 8.29 -0.28 6.99
CA VAL A 94 9.06 -0.79 8.15
C VAL A 94 8.31 -0.70 9.48
N ASP A 95 7.28 0.14 9.58
CA ASP A 95 6.40 0.28 10.75
C ASP A 95 5.11 -0.55 10.65
N ASN A 96 5.05 -1.46 9.67
CA ASN A 96 3.88 -2.25 9.29
C ASN A 96 2.73 -1.47 8.64
N ALA A 97 2.91 -0.21 8.24
CA ALA A 97 1.95 0.45 7.39
C ALA A 97 1.79 -0.29 6.05
N PHE A 98 0.60 -0.19 5.47
CA PHE A 98 0.33 -0.72 4.15
C PHE A 98 0.01 0.43 3.20
N VAL A 99 0.62 0.42 2.02
CA VAL A 99 0.36 1.41 0.98
C VAL A 99 0.09 0.67 -0.34
N ALA A 100 -1.10 0.89 -0.90
CA ALA A 100 -1.44 0.40 -2.24
C ALA A 100 -1.40 1.57 -3.22
N VAL A 101 -0.56 1.45 -4.24
CA VAL A 101 -0.44 2.40 -5.36
C VAL A 101 -1.17 1.76 -6.55
N ARG A 102 -2.21 2.43 -7.05
CA ARG A 102 -3.08 1.94 -8.11
C ARG A 102 -2.57 2.37 -9.50
N PRO A 103 -3.24 1.98 -10.60
CA PRO A 103 -2.86 2.40 -11.94
C PRO A 103 -2.68 3.91 -12.12
N ASP A 104 -1.84 4.29 -13.08
CA ASP A 104 -1.56 5.69 -13.48
C ASP A 104 -1.18 6.60 -12.31
N SER A 105 -0.44 6.07 -11.36
CA SER A 105 -0.10 6.77 -10.12
C SER A 105 1.39 7.03 -9.98
N ARG A 106 1.71 8.14 -9.29
CA ARG A 106 3.08 8.50 -8.92
C ARG A 106 3.13 8.93 -7.46
N LEU A 107 3.73 8.08 -6.64
CA LEU A 107 3.86 8.26 -5.19
C LEU A 107 5.34 8.34 -4.79
N ALA A 108 5.73 9.40 -4.07
CA ALA A 108 7.05 9.53 -3.48
C ALA A 108 7.03 9.22 -1.98
N ILE A 109 8.10 8.60 -1.51
CA ILE A 109 8.42 8.37 -0.10
C ILE A 109 9.40 9.47 0.31
N GLU A 110 8.92 10.67 0.64
CA GLU A 110 9.80 11.81 0.90
C GLU A 110 10.58 11.67 2.21
N VAL A 111 9.89 11.24 3.28
CA VAL A 111 10.49 10.96 4.60
C VAL A 111 9.84 9.71 5.17
N TYR A 112 10.65 8.77 5.65
CA TYR A 112 10.17 7.61 6.36
C TYR A 112 11.18 7.16 7.42
N GLU A 113 11.13 7.83 8.57
CA GLU A 113 11.99 7.55 9.72
C GLU A 113 11.15 6.83 10.79
N TYR A 114 11.48 5.59 11.09
CA TYR A 114 10.81 4.78 12.11
C TYR A 114 11.84 4.12 13.03
N ASP A 115 11.63 4.28 14.33
CA ASP A 115 12.37 3.59 15.38
C ASP A 115 11.38 2.76 16.22
N ALA A 116 11.52 1.44 16.17
CA ALA A 116 10.64 0.53 16.89
C ALA A 116 10.73 0.69 18.42
N ALA A 117 11.87 1.20 18.95
CA ALA A 117 12.04 1.49 20.38
C ALA A 117 11.38 2.82 20.77
N ARG A 118 11.22 3.75 19.83
CA ARG A 118 10.64 5.08 20.05
C ARG A 118 9.66 5.46 18.94
N PRO A 119 8.53 4.75 18.77
CA PRO A 119 7.58 4.99 17.69
C PRO A 119 7.04 6.44 17.63
N ALA A 120 6.94 7.10 18.77
CA ALA A 120 6.50 8.51 18.87
C ALA A 120 7.50 9.53 18.26
N ALA A 121 8.76 9.12 18.02
CA ALA A 121 9.75 9.93 17.34
C ALA A 121 9.73 9.78 15.80
N SER A 122 8.87 8.94 15.27
CA SER A 122 8.78 8.69 13.82
C SER A 122 8.44 9.95 13.05
N LYS A 123 8.94 10.01 11.79
CA LYS A 123 8.63 11.08 10.85
C LYS A 123 8.25 10.42 9.53
N ILE A 124 7.05 10.70 9.04
CA ILE A 124 6.53 10.09 7.83
C ILE A 124 5.96 11.16 6.92
N LYS A 125 6.45 11.23 5.69
CA LYS A 125 5.94 12.13 4.66
C LYS A 125 5.88 11.43 3.33
N LEU A 126 4.68 11.33 2.80
CA LEU A 126 4.37 10.77 1.48
C LEU A 126 3.83 11.87 0.57
N GLN A 127 4.08 11.76 -0.73
CA GLN A 127 3.58 12.69 -1.75
C GLN A 127 2.98 11.92 -2.92
N LEU A 128 1.67 12.05 -3.11
CA LEU A 128 0.99 11.54 -4.31
C LEU A 128 0.88 12.67 -5.34
N PHE A 129 1.69 12.62 -6.38
CA PHE A 129 1.66 13.63 -7.45
C PHE A 129 0.44 13.48 -8.35
N ALA A 130 0.08 12.25 -8.69
CA ALA A 130 -1.08 11.92 -9.51
C ALA A 130 -1.53 10.49 -9.23
N GLY A 131 -2.78 10.19 -9.54
CA GLY A 131 -3.36 8.86 -9.46
C GLY A 131 -4.08 8.57 -8.15
N ASN A 132 -4.01 7.33 -7.67
CA ASN A 132 -4.77 6.84 -6.53
C ASN A 132 -3.88 6.00 -5.59
N ALA A 133 -3.92 6.32 -4.32
CA ALA A 133 -3.20 5.56 -3.29
C ALA A 133 -4.10 5.34 -2.06
N ARG A 134 -4.13 4.10 -1.55
CA ARG A 134 -4.73 3.76 -0.27
C ARG A 134 -3.62 3.54 0.76
N THR A 135 -3.81 4.06 1.95
CA THR A 135 -2.86 3.94 3.04
C THR A 135 -3.56 3.48 4.31
N VAL A 136 -3.04 2.39 4.89
CA VAL A 136 -3.38 1.96 6.25
C VAL A 136 -2.21 2.33 7.15
N SER A 137 -2.46 3.12 8.17
CA SER A 137 -1.40 3.60 9.06
C SER A 137 -0.71 2.46 9.81
N GLY A 138 0.60 2.60 9.98
CA GLY A 138 1.40 1.71 10.79
C GLY A 138 1.72 2.29 12.16
N LYS A 139 2.50 1.55 12.94
CA LYS A 139 2.86 1.91 14.33
C LYS A 139 3.52 3.29 14.45
N GLY A 140 4.37 3.67 13.47
CA GLY A 140 5.02 4.98 13.46
C GLY A 140 4.03 6.12 13.23
N GLY A 141 3.17 5.99 12.22
CA GLY A 141 2.15 6.98 11.93
C GLY A 141 1.12 7.13 13.05
N GLU A 142 0.71 6.04 13.68
CA GLU A 142 -0.25 6.06 14.80
C GLU A 142 0.33 6.70 16.06
N ALA A 143 1.60 6.44 16.37
CA ALA A 143 2.28 6.97 17.55
C ALA A 143 2.75 8.42 17.37
N ALA A 144 3.10 8.84 16.15
CA ALA A 144 3.68 10.15 15.83
C ALA A 144 2.80 10.96 14.86
N ARG A 145 1.51 11.08 15.12
CA ARG A 145 0.53 11.77 14.27
C ARG A 145 0.93 13.21 13.95
N GLN A 146 1.58 13.91 14.89
CA GLN A 146 2.11 15.26 14.73
C GLN A 146 3.27 15.34 13.73
N ASN A 147 3.89 14.23 13.37
CA ASN A 147 4.98 14.11 12.40
C ASN A 147 4.59 13.35 11.14
N TYR A 148 3.30 13.05 10.98
CA TYR A 148 2.78 12.37 9.79
C TYR A 148 2.18 13.36 8.81
N ARG A 149 2.52 13.19 7.54
CA ARG A 149 1.99 13.97 6.44
C ARG A 149 1.83 13.13 5.18
N PHE A 150 0.68 13.26 4.52
CA PHE A 150 0.46 12.81 3.16
C PHE A 150 0.06 14.01 2.31
N ASN A 151 0.85 14.33 1.31
CA ASN A 151 0.60 15.47 0.43
C ASN A 151 0.05 15.03 -0.91
N THR A 152 -0.72 15.92 -1.53
CA THR A 152 -0.99 15.99 -2.97
C THR A 152 -0.52 17.36 -3.48
N PRO A 153 -0.60 17.67 -4.79
CA PRO A 153 -0.33 19.02 -5.26
C PRO A 153 -1.27 20.09 -4.68
N MET A 154 -2.44 19.72 -4.18
CA MET A 154 -3.46 20.66 -3.71
C MET A 154 -3.70 20.65 -2.22
N ALA A 155 -3.39 19.54 -1.54
CA ALA A 155 -3.79 19.35 -0.15
C ALA A 155 -2.71 18.63 0.67
N ALA A 156 -2.72 18.94 1.96
CA ALA A 156 -2.00 18.24 3.01
C ALA A 156 -2.98 17.44 3.86
N ILE A 157 -2.68 16.19 4.09
CA ILE A 157 -3.52 15.23 4.81
C ILE A 157 -2.76 14.77 6.04
N GLY A 158 -3.32 15.01 7.21
CA GLY A 158 -2.85 14.48 8.49
C GLY A 158 -3.78 13.36 8.96
N LEU A 159 -3.24 12.36 9.68
CA LEU A 159 -4.03 11.22 10.12
C LEU A 159 -4.34 11.24 11.63
N ARG A 160 -5.41 10.50 11.97
CA ARG A 160 -5.81 10.19 13.35
C ARG A 160 -6.10 8.70 13.52
N GLY A 161 -5.10 7.82 13.12
CA GLY A 161 -5.23 6.36 13.18
C GLY A 161 -6.20 5.84 12.10
N THR A 162 -5.70 5.60 10.87
CA THR A 162 -6.57 5.62 9.69
C THR A 162 -6.26 4.54 8.65
N ASP A 163 -7.35 4.19 7.95
CA ASP A 163 -7.37 3.60 6.64
C ASP A 163 -8.10 4.58 5.71
N TYR A 164 -7.41 5.10 4.72
CA TYR A 164 -7.95 6.13 3.83
C TYR A 164 -7.39 6.01 2.42
N THR A 165 -8.15 6.54 1.47
CA THR A 165 -7.78 6.58 0.05
C THR A 165 -7.68 8.02 -0.39
N VAL A 166 -6.64 8.32 -1.18
CA VAL A 166 -6.40 9.63 -1.79
C VAL A 166 -6.39 9.46 -3.29
N VAL A 167 -7.18 10.27 -3.97
CA VAL A 167 -7.16 10.43 -5.43
C VAL A 167 -6.62 11.82 -5.73
N SER A 168 -5.56 11.89 -6.51
CA SER A 168 -4.92 13.15 -6.95
C SER A 168 -5.01 13.28 -8.45
N GLY A 169 -5.82 14.19 -8.92
CA GLY A 169 -5.98 14.52 -10.34
C GLY A 169 -5.62 15.97 -10.63
N ALA A 170 -5.66 16.36 -11.91
CA ALA A 170 -5.43 17.74 -12.34
C ALA A 170 -6.51 18.71 -11.82
N GLU A 171 -7.75 18.23 -11.71
CA GLU A 171 -8.91 19.04 -11.35
C GLU A 171 -9.21 19.04 -9.85
N ALA A 172 -8.85 17.98 -9.12
CA ALA A 172 -9.15 17.87 -7.70
C ALA A 172 -8.30 16.83 -6.98
N THR A 173 -8.16 17.04 -5.68
CA THR A 173 -7.77 16.02 -4.71
C THR A 173 -9.02 15.57 -3.96
N ARG A 174 -9.25 14.25 -3.91
CA ARG A 174 -10.36 13.64 -3.16
C ARG A 174 -9.79 12.72 -2.09
N VAL A 175 -10.38 12.79 -0.91
CA VAL A 175 -9.95 11.96 0.23
C VAL A 175 -11.17 11.30 0.85
N SER A 176 -11.16 9.97 0.92
CA SER A 176 -12.17 9.15 1.61
C SER A 176 -11.53 8.39 2.77
N VAL A 177 -12.30 8.11 3.82
CA VAL A 177 -11.83 7.43 5.03
C VAL A 177 -12.66 6.18 5.25
N SER A 178 -11.98 5.04 5.34
CA SER A 178 -12.58 3.74 5.66
C SER A 178 -12.52 3.44 7.16
N ARG A 179 -11.50 3.95 7.88
CA ARG A 179 -11.36 3.78 9.34
C ARG A 179 -10.65 4.98 9.93
N GLY A 180 -11.06 5.39 11.16
CA GLY A 180 -10.47 6.51 11.87
C GLY A 180 -10.88 7.87 11.30
N ALA A 181 -9.94 8.80 11.23
CA ALA A 181 -10.20 10.15 10.72
C ALA A 181 -8.95 10.76 10.07
N VAL A 182 -9.15 11.68 9.13
CA VAL A 182 -8.10 12.51 8.53
C VAL A 182 -8.45 13.98 8.64
N ALA A 183 -7.43 14.82 8.73
CA ALA A 183 -7.54 16.27 8.60
C ALA A 183 -6.98 16.68 7.23
N VAL A 184 -7.80 17.30 6.40
CA VAL A 184 -7.45 17.77 5.06
C VAL A 184 -7.35 19.29 5.08
N THR A 185 -6.19 19.81 4.68
CA THR A 185 -5.92 21.24 4.61
C THR A 185 -5.40 21.60 3.22
N PRO A 186 -5.93 22.61 2.56
CA PRO A 186 -5.40 23.05 1.26
C PRO A 186 -3.96 23.55 1.44
N LEU A 187 -3.07 23.25 0.50
CA LEU A 187 -1.74 23.83 0.46
C LEU A 187 -1.80 25.30 0.09
N GLY A 188 -0.95 26.11 0.72
CA GLY A 188 -0.87 27.53 0.51
C GLY A 188 -0.46 28.27 1.79
N GLU A 189 -1.02 29.46 2.01
CA GLU A 189 -0.73 30.27 3.18
C GLU A 189 -1.13 29.53 4.48
N GLY A 190 -0.19 29.39 5.40
CA GLY A 190 -0.37 28.65 6.65
C GLY A 190 -0.24 27.13 6.55
N CYS A 191 -0.05 26.56 5.34
CA CYS A 191 0.14 25.13 5.12
C CYS A 191 1.19 24.84 4.03
N SER A 192 2.46 24.80 4.41
CA SER A 192 3.56 24.53 3.50
C SER A 192 3.64 23.04 3.14
N ALA A 193 3.84 22.73 1.84
CA ALA A 193 4.11 21.36 1.39
C ALA A 193 5.42 20.79 1.95
N ALA A 194 6.39 21.64 2.31
CA ALA A 194 7.67 21.19 2.87
C ALA A 194 7.56 20.75 4.33
N ALA A 195 6.54 21.20 5.07
CA ALA A 195 6.41 20.91 6.49
C ALA A 195 6.04 19.43 6.75
N LEU A 196 6.36 18.96 7.96
CA LEU A 196 5.86 17.73 8.56
C LEU A 196 4.61 18.00 9.40
N GLY A 197 3.86 16.94 9.67
CA GLY A 197 2.68 16.98 10.52
C GLY A 197 1.46 17.65 9.88
N PRO A 198 0.30 17.58 10.53
CA PRO A 198 -0.93 18.19 10.03
C PRO A 198 -0.83 19.71 10.04
N CYS A 199 -1.43 20.37 9.04
CA CYS A 199 -1.68 21.79 9.11
C CYS A 199 -2.94 22.07 9.93
N ALA A 200 -2.94 23.18 10.69
CA ALA A 200 -4.11 23.67 11.42
C ALA A 200 -4.41 25.10 10.94
N THR A 201 -5.30 25.23 9.98
CA THR A 201 -5.78 26.51 9.46
C THR A 201 -7.31 26.57 9.53
N PRO A 202 -7.93 27.74 9.43
CA PRO A 202 -9.39 27.86 9.34
C PRO A 202 -10.02 27.07 8.18
N ALA A 203 -9.22 26.80 7.14
CA ALA A 203 -9.65 25.99 6.00
C ALA A 203 -9.53 24.48 6.23
N THR A 204 -8.94 24.02 7.34
CA THR A 204 -8.85 22.58 7.63
C THR A 204 -10.24 21.96 7.84
N ARG A 205 -10.47 20.80 7.24
CA ARG A 205 -11.69 20.01 7.46
C ARG A 205 -11.30 18.60 7.88
N GLU A 206 -12.06 18.05 8.82
CA GLU A 206 -11.90 16.66 9.24
C GLU A 206 -12.94 15.78 8.54
N LEU A 207 -12.51 14.58 8.14
CA LEU A 207 -13.36 13.51 7.66
C LEU A 207 -13.10 12.28 8.52
N ASN A 208 -14.16 11.66 9.00
CA ASN A 208 -14.09 10.42 9.76
C ASN A 208 -14.92 9.31 9.10
N ALA A 209 -14.64 8.07 9.44
CA ALA A 209 -15.29 6.89 8.89
C ALA A 209 -16.80 6.80 9.18
N GLY A 210 -17.31 7.56 10.16
CA GLY A 210 -18.74 7.64 10.45
C GLY A 210 -19.54 8.37 9.37
N LEU A 211 -18.87 9.14 8.51
CA LEU A 211 -19.45 9.78 7.32
C LEU A 211 -19.32 8.83 6.11
N SER A 212 -20.03 7.69 6.17
CA SER A 212 -20.05 6.72 5.08
C SER A 212 -20.48 7.37 3.76
N HIS A 213 -19.90 6.93 2.66
CA HIS A 213 -20.16 7.43 1.30
C HIS A 213 -19.85 8.92 1.06
N ALA A 214 -19.07 9.55 1.94
CA ALA A 214 -18.63 10.92 1.77
C ALA A 214 -17.11 10.96 1.49
N TYR A 215 -16.70 11.99 0.78
CA TYR A 215 -15.28 12.34 0.61
C TYR A 215 -15.08 13.85 0.74
N LEU A 216 -13.90 14.27 1.12
CA LEU A 216 -13.50 15.66 1.03
C LEU A 216 -12.86 15.91 -0.33
N GLU A 217 -13.30 16.98 -1.00
CA GLU A 217 -12.73 17.45 -2.27
C GLU A 217 -12.06 18.81 -2.09
N VAL A 218 -10.84 18.92 -2.61
CA VAL A 218 -10.09 20.18 -2.74
C VAL A 218 -9.80 20.39 -4.21
N SER A 219 -10.20 21.52 -4.77
CA SER A 219 -9.98 21.86 -6.18
C SER A 219 -9.45 23.29 -6.33
N PRO A 220 -8.90 23.67 -7.51
CA PRO A 220 -8.49 25.05 -7.76
C PRO A 220 -9.63 26.05 -7.62
N ARG A 221 -10.87 25.62 -7.86
CA ARG A 221 -12.08 26.46 -7.73
C ARG A 221 -12.54 26.56 -6.27
N ASN A 222 -12.42 25.46 -5.51
CA ASN A 222 -12.81 25.38 -4.11
C ASN A 222 -11.60 24.96 -3.27
N ARG A 223 -10.80 25.96 -2.85
CA ARG A 223 -9.61 25.70 -2.03
C ARG A 223 -9.94 25.22 -0.61
N VAL A 224 -11.08 25.59 -0.05
CA VAL A 224 -11.56 25.00 1.19
C VAL A 224 -12.11 23.62 0.91
N PRO A 225 -11.69 22.56 1.63
CA PRO A 225 -12.20 21.21 1.39
C PRO A 225 -13.72 21.16 1.57
N VAL A 226 -14.41 20.65 0.56
CA VAL A 226 -15.87 20.50 0.56
C VAL A 226 -16.21 19.04 0.81
N LEU A 227 -17.16 18.80 1.71
CA LEU A 227 -17.73 17.48 1.92
C LEU A 227 -18.71 17.15 0.80
N VAL A 228 -18.39 16.16 -0.01
CA VAL A 228 -19.23 15.69 -1.11
C VAL A 228 -19.86 14.37 -0.69
N ARG A 229 -21.19 14.27 -0.85
CA ARG A 229 -21.97 13.05 -0.73
C ARG A 229 -22.59 12.75 -2.08
N PRO A 230 -22.20 11.67 -2.78
CA PRO A 230 -22.69 11.39 -4.14
C PRO A 230 -24.23 11.32 -4.27
N GLU A 231 -24.93 11.03 -3.19
CA GLU A 231 -26.40 10.94 -3.16
C GLU A 231 -27.11 12.31 -3.07
N GLN A 232 -26.36 13.38 -2.82
CA GLN A 232 -26.89 14.74 -2.60
C GLN A 232 -26.39 15.74 -3.65
N ASP A 233 -25.76 15.28 -4.75
CA ASP A 233 -25.33 16.18 -5.81
C ASP A 233 -26.56 16.55 -6.67
N PRO A 234 -27.14 17.79 -6.52
CA PRO A 234 -28.31 18.21 -7.28
C PRO A 234 -28.01 18.51 -8.75
N GLN A 235 -26.75 18.45 -9.18
CA GLN A 235 -26.33 18.78 -10.54
C GLN A 235 -26.22 17.57 -11.48
N GLY A 236 -26.80 16.42 -11.13
CA GLY A 236 -27.05 15.30 -12.04
C GLY A 236 -28.12 15.56 -13.11
N GLY A 237 -28.58 16.80 -13.29
CA GLY A 237 -29.59 17.22 -14.26
C GLY A 237 -28.98 17.58 -15.62
N ALA A 238 -29.42 16.82 -16.61
CA ALA A 238 -29.46 17.09 -18.07
C ALA A 238 -28.72 18.34 -18.58
N GLY A 239 -27.62 18.17 -19.31
CA GLY A 239 -27.12 19.20 -20.20
C GLY A 239 -25.61 19.41 -20.30
N GLN A 240 -24.77 18.47 -19.92
CA GLN A 240 -23.34 18.62 -20.19
C GLN A 240 -22.82 17.53 -21.14
N ASN A 241 -22.10 18.03 -22.16
CA ASN A 241 -21.40 17.24 -23.17
C ASN A 241 -20.56 16.12 -22.54
N PRO A 242 -20.63 14.86 -23.03
CA PRO A 242 -19.90 13.71 -22.45
C PRO A 242 -18.39 13.88 -22.36
N ALA A 243 -17.81 14.80 -23.11
CA ALA A 243 -16.37 15.08 -23.13
C ALA A 243 -15.86 15.92 -21.94
N ASN A 244 -16.74 16.54 -21.15
CA ASN A 244 -16.36 17.41 -20.02
C ASN A 244 -16.93 16.98 -18.66
N ARG A 245 -17.44 15.77 -18.57
CA ARG A 245 -17.86 15.23 -17.28
C ARG A 245 -16.60 14.93 -16.45
N PRO A 246 -16.43 15.51 -15.23
CA PRO A 246 -15.48 14.94 -14.27
C PRO A 246 -15.83 13.47 -14.16
N GLN A 247 -14.88 12.58 -14.35
CA GLN A 247 -15.13 11.15 -14.18
C GLN A 247 -15.73 10.96 -12.80
N GLU A 248 -17.04 10.69 -12.77
CA GLU A 248 -17.68 10.16 -11.56
C GLU A 248 -16.82 9.00 -11.11
N PRO A 249 -16.60 8.83 -9.79
CA PRO A 249 -16.05 7.58 -9.29
C PRO A 249 -16.88 6.48 -9.93
N ASN A 250 -16.26 5.64 -10.73
CA ASN A 250 -16.86 4.51 -11.44
C ASN A 250 -17.83 3.80 -10.49
N ALA A 251 -18.83 3.11 -11.03
CA ALA A 251 -19.70 2.24 -10.23
C ALA A 251 -18.88 1.33 -9.31
N GLU A 252 -17.64 0.99 -9.67
CA GLU A 252 -16.62 0.34 -8.85
C GLU A 252 -16.27 1.15 -7.59
N ASN A 253 -16.02 2.44 -7.69
CA ASN A 253 -15.71 3.28 -6.52
C ASN A 253 -16.92 3.45 -5.59
N LYS A 254 -18.15 3.46 -6.14
CA LYS A 254 -19.38 3.43 -5.34
C LYS A 254 -19.57 2.10 -4.63
N SER A 255 -19.26 1.00 -5.30
CA SER A 255 -19.31 -0.34 -4.73
C SER A 255 -18.19 -0.56 -3.72
N GLU A 256 -16.97 -0.10 -3.99
CA GLU A 256 -15.85 -0.17 -3.05
C GLU A 256 -16.08 0.67 -1.79
N LEU A 257 -16.66 1.87 -1.89
CA LEU A 257 -17.02 2.70 -0.73
C LEU A 257 -18.11 2.07 0.13
N LYS A 258 -19.14 1.49 -0.46
CA LYS A 258 -20.17 0.73 0.26
C LYS A 258 -19.60 -0.52 0.92
N LEU A 259 -18.72 -1.20 0.22
CA LEU A 259 -18.06 -2.41 0.71
C LEU A 259 -17.01 -2.10 1.78
N ALA A 260 -16.30 -0.97 1.70
CA ALA A 260 -15.33 -0.56 2.72
C ALA A 260 -15.98 -0.29 4.08
N SER A 261 -17.12 0.41 4.12
CA SER A 261 -17.87 0.62 5.37
C SER A 261 -18.49 -0.69 5.90
N ALA A 262 -18.87 -1.60 4.99
CA ALA A 262 -19.33 -2.93 5.36
C ALA A 262 -18.21 -3.77 5.98
N LYS A 263 -17.01 -3.70 5.43
CA LYS A 263 -15.81 -4.42 5.91
C LYS A 263 -15.31 -3.91 7.26
N GLU A 264 -15.47 -2.62 7.55
CA GLU A 264 -15.09 -2.05 8.84
C GLU A 264 -15.98 -2.60 9.97
N ALA A 265 -17.28 -2.69 9.74
CA ALA A 265 -18.20 -3.30 10.69
C ALA A 265 -17.84 -4.79 10.95
N VAL A 266 -17.36 -5.53 9.93
CA VAL A 266 -16.83 -6.90 10.09
C VAL A 266 -15.62 -6.91 11.00
N ASN A 267 -14.65 -6.03 10.76
CA ASN A 267 -13.41 -5.99 11.53
C ASN A 267 -13.67 -5.57 12.98
N GLN A 268 -14.57 -4.62 13.22
CA GLN A 268 -14.93 -4.15 14.55
C GLN A 268 -15.64 -5.26 15.35
N VAL A 269 -16.63 -5.94 14.77
CA VAL A 269 -17.32 -7.06 15.43
C VAL A 269 -16.36 -8.24 15.68
N ALA A 270 -15.42 -8.48 14.78
CA ALA A 270 -14.39 -9.50 14.99
C ALA A 270 -13.46 -9.11 16.15
N ALA A 271 -13.00 -7.84 16.20
CA ALA A 271 -12.16 -7.32 17.27
C ALA A 271 -12.88 -7.34 18.62
N ASP A 272 -14.14 -6.92 18.66
CA ASP A 272 -14.98 -6.91 19.88
C ASP A 272 -15.25 -8.33 20.41
N LYS A 273 -15.46 -9.30 19.52
CA LYS A 273 -15.63 -10.71 19.91
C LYS A 273 -14.33 -11.35 20.40
N ILE A 274 -13.19 -10.98 19.81
CA ILE A 274 -11.87 -11.43 20.28
C ILE A 274 -11.59 -10.82 21.66
N ALA A 275 -11.87 -9.53 21.85
CA ALA A 275 -11.71 -8.83 23.13
C ALA A 275 -12.64 -9.42 24.22
N ALA A 276 -13.82 -9.89 23.84
CA ALA A 276 -14.76 -10.57 24.74
C ALA A 276 -14.48 -12.05 24.99
N GLY A 277 -13.39 -12.61 24.40
CA GLY A 277 -13.03 -14.03 24.56
C GLY A 277 -14.04 -15.00 23.90
N LEU A 278 -14.97 -14.49 23.10
CA LEU A 278 -15.91 -15.29 22.35
C LEU A 278 -15.22 -15.80 21.08
N ALA A 279 -14.97 -17.08 20.99
CA ALA A 279 -14.56 -17.72 19.75
C ALA A 279 -15.58 -17.36 18.68
N ILE A 280 -15.16 -16.59 17.66
CA ILE A 280 -15.94 -16.42 16.45
C ILE A 280 -16.09 -17.82 15.91
N GLY A 281 -17.32 -18.32 15.82
CA GLY A 281 -17.62 -19.68 15.48
C GLY A 281 -16.73 -20.13 14.33
N ALA A 282 -15.78 -21.01 14.62
CA ALA A 282 -15.00 -21.65 13.60
C ALA A 282 -16.01 -22.24 12.61
N SER A 283 -15.91 -21.85 11.35
CA SER A 283 -16.30 -22.76 10.29
C SER A 283 -15.76 -24.11 10.72
N THR A 284 -16.61 -25.12 10.84
CA THR A 284 -16.29 -26.48 11.31
C THR A 284 -15.40 -27.23 10.30
N GLY A 285 -14.33 -26.60 9.88
CA GLY A 285 -13.21 -27.17 9.18
C GLY A 285 -11.99 -26.95 10.05
N THR A 286 -11.47 -28.00 10.62
CA THR A 286 -10.11 -28.05 11.17
C THR A 286 -9.20 -27.33 10.18
N PRO A 287 -8.34 -26.38 10.60
CA PRO A 287 -7.31 -25.85 9.71
C PRO A 287 -6.46 -27.04 9.27
N ILE A 288 -6.68 -27.49 8.04
CA ILE A 288 -5.79 -28.45 7.42
C ILE A 288 -4.47 -27.70 7.31
N PRO A 289 -3.35 -28.22 7.86
CA PRO A 289 -2.05 -27.58 7.66
C PRO A 289 -1.82 -27.46 6.16
N ALA A 290 -1.89 -26.24 5.68
CA ALA A 290 -1.83 -25.95 4.25
C ALA A 290 -0.46 -26.39 3.76
N ARG A 291 -0.43 -27.28 2.77
CA ARG A 291 0.82 -27.67 2.10
C ARG A 291 1.43 -26.43 1.47
N VAL A 292 2.76 -26.36 1.43
CA VAL A 292 3.50 -25.18 0.92
C VAL A 292 3.04 -24.75 -0.48
N ASN A 293 2.53 -25.70 -1.28
CA ASN A 293 2.13 -25.47 -2.67
C ASN A 293 0.63 -25.19 -2.85
N GLU A 294 -0.16 -25.08 -1.79
CA GLU A 294 -1.62 -24.85 -1.91
C GLU A 294 -1.96 -23.37 -1.81
N LEU A 295 -2.99 -22.96 -2.58
CA LEU A 295 -3.61 -21.64 -2.45
C LEU A 295 -4.48 -21.61 -1.20
N VAL A 296 -4.22 -20.68 -0.29
CA VAL A 296 -4.94 -20.53 0.97
C VAL A 296 -5.24 -19.06 1.22
N TRP A 297 -6.27 -18.79 1.99
CA TRP A 297 -6.54 -17.43 2.46
C TRP A 297 -6.50 -17.36 3.96
N GLY A 298 -6.26 -16.17 4.48
CA GLY A 298 -6.38 -15.82 5.88
C GLY A 298 -7.07 -14.47 6.05
N ARG A 299 -7.67 -14.27 7.22
CA ARG A 299 -8.21 -12.96 7.61
C ARG A 299 -7.13 -12.11 8.23
N TRP A 300 -7.07 -10.82 7.89
CA TRP A 300 -6.10 -9.88 8.47
C TRP A 300 -6.20 -9.78 10.00
N SER A 301 -7.40 -9.99 10.53
CA SER A 301 -7.68 -9.96 11.98
C SER A 301 -7.26 -11.22 12.72
N ASN A 302 -7.05 -12.35 12.03
CA ASN A 302 -6.75 -13.61 12.67
C ASN A 302 -6.11 -14.60 11.67
N GLY A 303 -4.94 -15.12 11.98
CA GLY A 303 -4.32 -16.23 11.24
C GLY A 303 -3.43 -15.85 10.05
N VAL A 304 -3.35 -14.58 9.64
CA VAL A 304 -2.46 -14.17 8.54
C VAL A 304 -0.98 -14.30 8.94
N GLY A 305 -0.66 -14.10 10.20
CA GLY A 305 0.73 -14.18 10.70
C GLY A 305 1.38 -15.56 10.47
N GLU A 306 0.62 -16.62 10.61
CA GLU A 306 1.09 -18.00 10.41
C GLU A 306 1.25 -18.36 8.92
N LEU A 307 0.56 -17.65 8.03
CA LEU A 307 0.64 -17.82 6.57
C LEU A 307 1.79 -17.05 5.94
N TYR A 308 2.35 -16.06 6.64
CA TYR A 308 3.55 -15.34 6.23
C TYR A 308 4.80 -16.19 6.48
N THR A 309 5.13 -17.06 5.55
CA THR A 309 6.35 -17.87 5.60
C THR A 309 7.30 -17.46 4.46
N ALA A 310 8.58 -17.83 4.60
CA ALA A 310 9.58 -17.54 3.57
C ALA A 310 9.24 -18.18 2.20
N ASP A 311 8.42 -19.24 2.20
CA ASP A 311 8.10 -20.06 1.02
C ASP A 311 6.80 -19.65 0.33
N ARG A 312 6.10 -18.62 0.83
CA ARG A 312 4.81 -18.14 0.31
C ARG A 312 4.87 -16.68 -0.07
N ASP A 313 4.09 -16.34 -1.10
CA ASP A 313 3.80 -14.97 -1.48
C ASP A 313 2.33 -14.64 -1.24
N VAL A 314 2.06 -13.37 -0.93
CA VAL A 314 0.70 -12.81 -0.97
C VAL A 314 0.38 -12.49 -2.40
N TYR A 315 -0.69 -13.06 -2.93
CA TYR A 315 -1.10 -12.83 -4.31
C TYR A 315 -2.05 -11.65 -4.46
N VAL A 316 -3.15 -11.70 -3.71
CA VAL A 316 -4.14 -10.63 -3.67
C VAL A 316 -4.64 -10.45 -2.25
N GLY A 317 -5.12 -9.26 -1.94
CA GLY A 317 -5.70 -8.96 -0.65
C GLY A 317 -6.83 -7.95 -0.81
N ASN A 318 -7.84 -8.08 0.04
CA ASN A 318 -8.83 -7.05 0.29
C ASN A 318 -8.80 -6.68 1.78
N ASP A 319 -9.77 -5.91 2.25
CA ASP A 319 -9.75 -5.43 3.64
C ASP A 319 -9.95 -6.54 4.68
N MET A 320 -10.51 -7.67 4.29
CA MET A 320 -10.78 -8.78 5.20
C MET A 320 -9.81 -9.95 5.01
N PHE A 321 -9.52 -10.30 3.77
CA PHE A 321 -8.78 -11.49 3.41
C PHE A 321 -7.49 -11.16 2.68
N ALA A 322 -6.50 -12.04 2.83
CA ALA A 322 -5.35 -12.15 1.96
C ALA A 322 -5.27 -13.57 1.40
N LEU A 323 -4.95 -13.69 0.11
CA LEU A 323 -4.73 -14.94 -0.58
C LEU A 323 -3.23 -15.18 -0.70
N PHE A 324 -2.81 -16.37 -0.27
CA PHE A 324 -1.41 -16.81 -0.25
C PHE A 324 -1.24 -18.04 -1.13
N GLY A 325 -0.04 -18.21 -1.66
CA GLY A 325 0.34 -19.39 -2.41
C GLY A 325 1.86 -19.54 -2.51
N PRO A 326 2.35 -20.52 -3.29
CA PRO A 326 3.79 -20.71 -3.52
C PRO A 326 4.43 -19.47 -4.13
N LYS A 327 5.76 -19.39 -4.11
CA LYS A 327 6.48 -18.25 -4.73
C LYS A 327 6.01 -18.01 -6.17
N ILE A 328 5.69 -16.76 -6.49
CA ILE A 328 5.10 -16.35 -7.79
C ILE A 328 5.93 -16.84 -8.98
N GLY A 329 7.24 -16.86 -8.87
CA GLY A 329 8.15 -17.36 -9.91
C GLY A 329 8.02 -18.86 -10.23
N ASN A 330 7.30 -19.62 -9.41
CA ASN A 330 7.14 -21.08 -9.56
C ASN A 330 5.79 -21.47 -10.18
N ILE A 331 4.96 -20.50 -10.58
CA ILE A 331 3.65 -20.80 -11.21
C ILE A 331 3.87 -21.05 -12.69
N ALA A 332 3.73 -22.32 -13.09
CA ALA A 332 3.61 -22.70 -14.49
C ALA A 332 2.13 -22.88 -14.84
N LEU A 333 1.65 -22.21 -15.87
CA LEU A 333 0.27 -22.34 -16.35
C LEU A 333 0.23 -23.14 -17.66
N PRO A 334 -0.89 -23.82 -17.95
CA PRO A 334 -1.12 -24.39 -19.27
C PRO A 334 -1.05 -23.30 -20.34
N SER A 335 -0.44 -23.62 -21.47
CA SER A 335 -0.39 -22.71 -22.62
C SER A 335 -1.71 -22.69 -23.42
N GLN A 336 -2.54 -23.73 -23.27
CA GLN A 336 -3.80 -23.91 -23.99
C GLN A 336 -4.79 -24.82 -23.24
N GLY A 337 -6.04 -24.80 -23.68
CA GLY A 337 -7.13 -25.63 -23.15
C GLY A 337 -8.10 -24.82 -22.30
N ALA A 338 -9.32 -25.34 -22.19
CA ALA A 338 -10.37 -24.82 -21.34
C ALA A 338 -10.72 -25.86 -20.26
N PHE A 339 -10.77 -25.41 -19.00
CA PHE A 339 -10.95 -26.31 -17.87
C PHE A 339 -12.02 -25.78 -16.91
N SER A 340 -12.80 -26.71 -16.36
CA SER A 340 -13.75 -26.45 -15.29
C SER A 340 -13.20 -26.98 -13.95
N PHE A 341 -13.57 -26.33 -12.86
CA PHE A 341 -13.09 -26.61 -11.52
C PHE A 341 -14.27 -26.86 -10.57
N GLY A 342 -14.06 -27.71 -9.58
CA GLY A 342 -14.99 -27.96 -8.48
C GLY A 342 -14.70 -27.05 -7.29
N LEU A 343 -15.74 -26.61 -6.58
CA LEU A 343 -15.59 -25.82 -5.35
C LEU A 343 -14.99 -26.69 -4.24
N ALA A 344 -13.83 -26.30 -3.74
CA ALA A 344 -13.08 -27.04 -2.71
C ALA A 344 -13.13 -26.39 -1.32
N GLY A 345 -13.41 -25.10 -1.25
CA GLY A 345 -13.52 -24.38 0.01
C GLY A 345 -14.06 -22.97 -0.19
N SER A 346 -14.69 -22.44 0.84
CA SER A 346 -15.22 -21.08 0.81
C SER A 346 -15.39 -20.49 2.22
N GLU A 347 -15.31 -19.19 2.31
CA GLU A 347 -15.64 -18.40 3.49
C GLU A 347 -16.32 -17.11 3.01
N ALA A 348 -17.46 -16.73 3.61
CA ALA A 348 -18.20 -15.56 3.20
C ALA A 348 -18.90 -14.86 4.37
N TYR A 349 -19.09 -13.56 4.22
CA TYR A 349 -19.81 -12.70 5.15
C TYR A 349 -20.74 -11.75 4.40
N ALA A 350 -21.89 -11.49 5.01
CA ALA A 350 -22.80 -10.44 4.60
C ALA A 350 -22.75 -9.28 5.59
N VAL A 351 -22.80 -8.07 5.09
CA VAL A 351 -22.91 -6.86 5.87
C VAL A 351 -24.19 -6.15 5.50
N ASN A 352 -25.06 -5.93 6.46
CA ASN A 352 -26.31 -5.19 6.30
C ASN A 352 -26.36 -4.07 7.33
N ASN A 353 -26.43 -2.81 6.90
CA ASN A 353 -26.50 -1.63 7.79
C ASN A 353 -25.42 -1.65 8.90
N GLY A 354 -24.20 -2.06 8.55
CA GLY A 354 -23.08 -2.15 9.50
C GLY A 354 -23.06 -3.40 10.38
N VAL A 355 -24.06 -4.28 10.28
CA VAL A 355 -24.09 -5.55 11.01
C VAL A 355 -23.49 -6.66 10.14
N VAL A 356 -22.47 -7.31 10.67
CA VAL A 356 -21.81 -8.44 10.02
C VAL A 356 -22.45 -9.74 10.44
N SER A 357 -22.77 -10.57 9.46
CA SER A 357 -23.27 -11.92 9.68
C SER A 357 -22.58 -12.93 8.78
N PRO A 358 -22.38 -14.17 9.23
CA PRO A 358 -21.89 -15.24 8.36
C PRO A 358 -22.80 -15.41 7.15
N ALA A 359 -22.19 -15.60 5.98
CA ALA A 359 -22.86 -16.01 4.76
C ALA A 359 -22.29 -17.36 4.30
N GLN A 360 -23.07 -18.10 3.54
CA GLN A 360 -22.69 -19.43 3.09
C GLN A 360 -22.70 -19.53 1.58
N VAL A 361 -21.58 -19.86 0.98
CA VAL A 361 -21.53 -20.25 -0.43
C VAL A 361 -22.19 -21.60 -0.59
N LYS A 362 -23.34 -21.64 -1.24
CA LYS A 362 -24.14 -22.86 -1.46
C LYS A 362 -23.64 -23.67 -2.65
N GLY A 363 -22.90 -23.04 -3.56
CA GLY A 363 -22.34 -23.66 -4.74
C GLY A 363 -21.96 -22.61 -5.78
N GLY A 364 -21.45 -23.09 -6.89
CA GLY A 364 -21.06 -22.22 -7.99
C GLY A 364 -20.38 -23.00 -9.11
N SER A 365 -19.90 -22.27 -10.11
CA SER A 365 -19.11 -22.78 -11.21
C SER A 365 -17.88 -21.90 -11.41
N PHE A 366 -16.80 -22.51 -11.85
CA PHE A 366 -15.59 -21.80 -12.23
C PHE A 366 -14.92 -22.50 -13.41
N SER A 367 -14.55 -21.72 -14.42
CA SER A 367 -13.85 -22.21 -15.60
C SER A 367 -12.79 -21.21 -16.06
N VAL A 368 -11.72 -21.74 -16.65
CA VAL A 368 -10.62 -20.96 -17.25
C VAL A 368 -10.37 -21.45 -18.65
N ASP A 369 -10.32 -20.54 -19.60
CA ASP A 369 -9.83 -20.75 -20.96
C ASP A 369 -8.42 -20.17 -21.12
N PHE A 370 -7.42 -21.03 -21.17
CA PHE A 370 -6.02 -20.61 -21.33
C PHE A 370 -5.67 -20.19 -22.76
N ASN A 371 -6.47 -20.58 -23.78
CA ASN A 371 -6.27 -20.10 -25.15
C ASN A 371 -6.62 -18.60 -25.23
N GLN A 372 -7.75 -18.21 -24.62
CA GLN A 372 -8.25 -16.85 -24.61
C GLN A 372 -7.75 -16.05 -23.40
N ARG A 373 -7.13 -16.71 -22.43
CA ARG A 373 -6.73 -16.14 -21.13
C ARG A 373 -7.89 -15.44 -20.42
N THR A 374 -9.03 -16.13 -20.35
CA THR A 374 -10.23 -15.64 -19.68
C THR A 374 -10.72 -16.63 -18.64
N PHE A 375 -11.50 -16.14 -17.70
CA PHE A 375 -12.22 -16.98 -16.75
C PHE A 375 -13.69 -16.58 -16.69
N ASN A 376 -14.52 -17.54 -16.29
CA ASN A 376 -15.93 -17.32 -15.94
C ASN A 376 -16.21 -17.98 -14.60
N THR A 377 -16.98 -17.32 -13.76
CA THR A 377 -17.40 -17.86 -12.47
C THR A 377 -18.81 -17.40 -12.11
N ALA A 378 -19.53 -18.26 -11.39
CA ALA A 378 -20.80 -17.93 -10.76
C ALA A 378 -20.83 -18.49 -9.34
N LEU A 379 -21.47 -17.79 -8.43
CA LEU A 379 -21.67 -18.18 -7.03
C LEU A 379 -23.12 -18.00 -6.63
N SER A 380 -23.60 -18.94 -5.81
CA SER A 380 -24.84 -18.80 -5.03
C SER A 380 -24.47 -18.63 -3.56
N VAL A 381 -24.79 -17.49 -2.96
CA VAL A 381 -24.45 -17.18 -1.57
C VAL A 381 -25.72 -16.91 -0.77
N ALA A 382 -25.94 -17.73 0.25
CA ALA A 382 -27.03 -17.55 1.21
C ALA A 382 -26.58 -16.65 2.35
N HIS A 383 -27.40 -15.67 2.70
CA HIS A 383 -27.20 -14.77 3.83
C HIS A 383 -28.54 -14.41 4.49
N ALA A 384 -28.53 -13.62 5.55
CA ALA A 384 -29.74 -13.26 6.29
C ALA A 384 -30.81 -12.56 5.43
N GLY A 385 -30.41 -11.88 4.34
CA GLY A 385 -31.30 -11.20 3.40
C GLY A 385 -31.82 -12.09 2.26
N GLY A 386 -31.42 -13.36 2.18
CA GLY A 386 -31.84 -14.30 1.15
C GLY A 386 -30.69 -15.02 0.42
N LEU A 387 -30.99 -15.51 -0.78
CA LEU A 387 -30.03 -16.16 -1.66
C LEU A 387 -29.62 -15.20 -2.78
N GLU A 388 -28.36 -14.87 -2.83
CA GLU A 388 -27.80 -14.01 -3.87
C GLU A 388 -27.10 -14.83 -4.95
N GLN A 389 -27.47 -14.59 -6.22
CA GLN A 389 -26.82 -15.16 -7.39
C GLN A 389 -25.88 -14.10 -7.98
N MET A 390 -24.64 -14.46 -8.22
CA MET A 390 -23.66 -13.53 -8.74
C MET A 390 -22.68 -14.22 -9.68
N SER A 391 -22.19 -13.48 -10.66
CA SER A 391 -21.28 -13.97 -11.66
C SER A 391 -20.19 -12.95 -11.99
N ALA A 392 -19.06 -13.44 -12.45
CA ALA A 392 -17.99 -12.62 -12.96
C ALA A 392 -17.31 -13.28 -14.16
N GLN A 393 -16.89 -12.44 -15.09
CA GLN A 393 -16.02 -12.79 -16.21
C GLN A 393 -14.80 -11.88 -16.17
N GLY A 394 -13.66 -12.39 -16.63
CA GLY A 394 -12.46 -11.58 -16.61
C GLY A 394 -11.27 -12.22 -17.28
N SER A 395 -10.10 -11.65 -17.07
CA SER A 395 -8.84 -12.07 -17.68
C SER A 395 -7.97 -12.86 -16.70
N VAL A 396 -7.16 -13.76 -17.28
CA VAL A 396 -6.08 -14.50 -16.60
C VAL A 396 -4.75 -14.02 -17.16
N GLN A 397 -3.94 -13.39 -16.33
CA GLN A 397 -2.62 -12.87 -16.71
C GLN A 397 -1.58 -13.99 -16.83
N HIS A 398 -0.41 -13.69 -17.40
CA HIS A 398 0.67 -14.65 -17.60
C HIS A 398 1.16 -15.35 -16.32
N GLN A 399 1.09 -14.69 -15.21
CA GLN A 399 1.47 -15.22 -13.89
C GLN A 399 0.32 -15.85 -13.12
N GLY A 400 -0.82 -16.08 -13.78
CA GLY A 400 -2.00 -16.71 -13.18
C GLY A 400 -2.95 -15.76 -12.46
N PHE A 401 -2.64 -14.51 -12.32
CA PHE A 401 -3.54 -13.54 -11.70
C PHE A 401 -4.83 -13.38 -12.47
N MET A 402 -5.94 -13.29 -11.74
CA MET A 402 -7.29 -13.16 -12.28
C MET A 402 -7.93 -11.87 -11.78
N PHE A 403 -8.54 -11.13 -12.71
CA PHE A 403 -9.31 -9.94 -12.38
C PHE A 403 -10.59 -9.92 -13.20
N SER A 404 -11.72 -9.63 -12.55
CA SER A 404 -13.02 -9.50 -13.22
C SER A 404 -13.09 -8.24 -14.08
N ASP A 405 -13.83 -8.34 -15.18
CA ASP A 405 -14.26 -7.19 -15.98
C ASP A 405 -15.55 -6.63 -15.35
N PRO A 406 -15.54 -5.42 -14.81
CA PRO A 406 -16.70 -4.83 -14.14
C PRO A 406 -17.92 -4.68 -15.04
N SER A 407 -17.71 -4.50 -16.36
CA SER A 407 -18.79 -4.35 -17.33
C SER A 407 -19.56 -5.65 -17.60
N ARG A 408 -18.97 -6.79 -17.22
CA ARG A 408 -19.50 -8.15 -17.46
C ARG A 408 -19.71 -8.94 -16.19
N SER A 409 -19.60 -8.29 -15.04
CA SER A 409 -19.61 -8.96 -13.75
C SER A 409 -20.60 -8.31 -12.80
N SER A 410 -21.33 -9.13 -12.04
CA SER A 410 -22.19 -8.67 -10.95
C SER A 410 -21.51 -8.73 -9.58
N MET A 411 -20.26 -9.19 -9.52
CA MET A 411 -19.36 -9.18 -8.36
C MET A 411 -17.93 -8.89 -8.83
N ASN A 412 -17.13 -8.30 -7.97
CA ASN A 412 -15.70 -8.18 -8.22
C ASN A 412 -15.00 -9.48 -7.85
N VAL A 413 -13.98 -9.85 -8.63
CA VAL A 413 -13.13 -11.01 -8.40
C VAL A 413 -11.68 -10.61 -8.58
N SER A 414 -10.86 -10.96 -7.60
CA SER A 414 -9.40 -10.88 -7.68
C SER A 414 -8.79 -12.16 -7.12
N GLY A 415 -7.91 -12.80 -7.86
CA GLY A 415 -7.38 -14.10 -7.45
C GLY A 415 -6.24 -14.61 -8.30
N VAL A 416 -6.04 -15.92 -8.25
CA VAL A 416 -4.95 -16.58 -8.96
C VAL A 416 -5.32 -18.01 -9.37
N VAL A 417 -4.84 -18.44 -10.53
CA VAL A 417 -4.76 -19.85 -10.94
C VAL A 417 -3.33 -20.31 -10.65
N GLY A 418 -3.19 -21.38 -9.90
CA GLY A 418 -1.92 -21.94 -9.48
C GLY A 418 -1.74 -23.40 -9.86
N ASN A 419 -0.66 -24.01 -9.38
CA ASN A 419 -0.39 -25.46 -9.47
C ASN A 419 -0.56 -26.06 -10.89
N GLY A 420 0.01 -25.41 -11.90
CA GLY A 420 -0.10 -25.92 -13.28
C GLY A 420 -1.52 -25.85 -13.85
N GLY A 421 -2.38 -24.98 -13.36
CA GLY A 421 -3.78 -24.85 -13.77
C GLY A 421 -4.70 -25.93 -13.17
N THR A 422 -4.30 -26.55 -12.05
CA THR A 422 -5.13 -27.55 -11.34
C THR A 422 -5.87 -26.98 -10.15
N GLU A 423 -5.50 -25.78 -9.72
CA GLU A 423 -6.07 -25.07 -8.57
C GLU A 423 -6.29 -23.60 -8.90
N ALA A 424 -7.33 -23.02 -8.36
CA ALA A 424 -7.57 -21.58 -8.40
C ALA A 424 -8.17 -21.13 -7.07
N ALA A 425 -7.87 -19.89 -6.69
CA ALA A 425 -8.55 -19.25 -5.56
C ALA A 425 -8.71 -17.76 -5.84
N TYR A 426 -9.81 -17.21 -5.33
CA TYR A 426 -10.04 -15.79 -5.46
C TYR A 426 -10.82 -15.21 -4.27
N LEU A 427 -10.64 -13.93 -4.08
CA LEU A 427 -11.46 -13.10 -3.22
C LEU A 427 -12.57 -12.49 -4.06
N PHE A 428 -13.78 -12.43 -3.51
CA PHE A 428 -14.91 -11.80 -4.17
C PHE A 428 -15.57 -10.76 -3.26
N ASP A 429 -16.19 -9.78 -3.89
CA ASP A 429 -17.06 -8.82 -3.23
C ASP A 429 -18.20 -8.37 -4.16
N LYS A 430 -19.35 -8.10 -3.56
CA LYS A 430 -20.54 -7.59 -4.24
C LYS A 430 -21.23 -6.56 -3.36
N ALA A 431 -21.53 -5.39 -3.91
CA ALA A 431 -22.38 -4.40 -3.26
C ALA A 431 -23.83 -4.84 -3.31
N LEU A 432 -24.53 -4.72 -2.16
CA LEU A 432 -25.97 -4.89 -2.00
C LEU A 432 -26.62 -3.54 -1.67
N ALA A 433 -27.94 -3.45 -1.79
CA ALA A 433 -28.69 -2.22 -1.49
C ALA A 433 -28.43 -1.67 -0.08
N SER A 434 -28.25 -2.54 0.91
CA SER A 434 -28.05 -2.19 2.33
C SER A 434 -26.66 -2.57 2.87
N GLY A 435 -25.69 -2.87 2.00
CA GLY A 435 -24.36 -3.31 2.44
C GLY A 435 -23.60 -4.07 1.38
N GLY A 436 -23.10 -5.27 1.70
CA GLY A 436 -22.34 -6.07 0.75
C GLY A 436 -22.15 -7.52 1.15
N LEU A 437 -21.75 -8.33 0.18
CA LEU A 437 -21.22 -9.68 0.36
C LEU A 437 -19.73 -9.66 0.06
N LEU A 438 -18.95 -10.40 0.83
CA LEU A 438 -17.53 -10.56 0.60
C LEU A 438 -17.07 -11.95 1.05
N GLY A 439 -16.06 -12.47 0.40
CA GLY A 439 -15.55 -13.79 0.76
C GLY A 439 -14.34 -14.21 -0.04
N ALA A 440 -13.95 -15.46 0.22
CA ALA A 440 -12.89 -16.17 -0.45
C ALA A 440 -13.39 -17.54 -0.89
N VAL A 441 -12.95 -18.00 -2.04
CA VAL A 441 -13.27 -19.35 -2.57
C VAL A 441 -12.02 -19.99 -3.16
N ARG A 442 -11.95 -21.31 -3.03
CA ARG A 442 -10.92 -22.16 -3.62
C ARG A 442 -11.58 -23.22 -4.52
N TRP A 443 -10.97 -23.45 -5.64
CA TRP A 443 -11.41 -24.36 -6.68
C TRP A 443 -10.29 -25.33 -7.01
N VAL A 444 -10.63 -26.57 -7.25
CA VAL A 444 -9.70 -27.62 -7.68
C VAL A 444 -10.26 -28.35 -8.88
N ARG A 445 -9.34 -28.83 -9.72
CA ARG A 445 -9.66 -29.61 -10.92
C ARG A 445 -9.54 -31.10 -10.67
#